data_0439613ba11ac6c8f64458095bd629e9
#
_entry.id   0439613ba11ac6c8f64458095bd629e9
#
_cell.length_a   1.000
_cell.length_b   1.000
_cell.length_c   1.000
_cell.angle_alpha   90.00
_cell.angle_beta   90.00
_cell.angle_gamma   90.00
#
_symmetry.space_group_name_H-M   'P 1'
#
loop_
_entity.id
_entity.type
_entity.pdbx_description
1 polymer ?
#
loop_
_entity_poly.entity_id
_entity_poly.type
_entity_poly.pdbx_seq_one_letter_code
_entity_poly.pdbx_strand_id
1 'polypeptide(L)'
;MLIVLDNAESILDPRGTDAQEIYSTVEELSRFDNICICITSRVSTAPPDCKHLNVPTLSIDAAHDTFYRLYDSDDRSNVVNGILEQLDFHPLSITLLATVARQNQWDMRRLAREWEGQRTDVLQTEHNTSLAATIELSLASPLFQALGPDARGLLGVIAFFPQGVDEDNLEWLFPTISNRTNIFNKFCVLSLTHRSDGFVTMLAPLRDYLCPKDPMSSPLLCTTKEYYFDRMSVTLNPNDPEFVKSQWIGSEDVNIEHLLDVFATIDAGSDRVWRSCVHFIRHLCWHKNRLVILRPKFEGLPDNHGSKLECFFELSRLVDSVGDQVEREQLLTCVLKLERERGSDHQVARTLRHLADTNAGMEFIKEGIQQVEEALEIVERLGDRVGQAQCLIVLARLLRKDGQLDAAEEAASRAIRFIPEEGEGYRLCRSHRILGNIYRSNGKTEEAIHHLELALRIASSFDWHTELFWTHYWLAGLFYYKDRLDDAQPHIERAKSHTVNSAIRLAYATQIQAWVWFEQRKLEEARSEVLRAADIFEKLGSTADAERCRELFQKIQEELDAAVASSQSDPDCELLLVMIFPACINSPL
;
A
#
# COMPACT_ATOMS: atom_id res chain seq x y z
N MET A 1 -19.69 -5.12 -13.75
CA MET A 1 -18.41 -4.45 -13.42
C MET A 1 -17.35 -4.99 -14.36
N LEU A 2 -16.45 -4.14 -14.91
CA LEU A 2 -15.29 -4.57 -15.69
C LEU A 2 -14.04 -4.44 -14.81
N ILE A 3 -13.29 -5.54 -14.67
CA ILE A 3 -11.96 -5.57 -14.02
C ILE A 3 -10.94 -5.75 -15.14
N VAL A 4 -9.93 -4.90 -15.20
CA VAL A 4 -8.84 -5.00 -16.17
C VAL A 4 -7.55 -5.29 -15.39
N LEU A 5 -6.91 -6.42 -15.72
CA LEU A 5 -5.57 -6.78 -15.25
C LEU A 5 -4.62 -6.57 -16.42
N ASP A 6 -3.94 -5.44 -16.42
CA ASP A 6 -3.01 -5.09 -17.50
C ASP A 6 -1.60 -5.57 -17.20
N ASN A 7 -0.91 -6.08 -18.23
CA ASN A 7 0.47 -6.58 -18.13
C ASN A 7 0.63 -7.67 -17.04
N ALA A 8 -0.31 -8.61 -17.02
CA ALA A 8 -0.49 -9.57 -15.93
C ALA A 8 0.53 -10.72 -15.89
N GLU A 9 1.51 -10.77 -16.79
CA GLU A 9 2.52 -11.84 -16.83
C GLU A 9 3.34 -11.94 -15.55
N SER A 10 3.58 -10.85 -14.85
CA SER A 10 4.34 -10.85 -13.59
C SER A 10 3.57 -11.48 -12.43
N ILE A 11 2.26 -11.29 -12.39
CA ILE A 11 1.39 -11.81 -11.33
C ILE A 11 0.83 -13.20 -11.66
N LEU A 12 0.83 -13.58 -12.94
CA LEU A 12 0.37 -14.88 -13.43
C LEU A 12 1.53 -15.85 -13.72
N ASP A 13 2.78 -15.52 -13.38
CA ASP A 13 3.92 -16.44 -13.56
C ASP A 13 3.72 -17.67 -12.65
N PRO A 14 3.60 -18.88 -13.21
CA PRO A 14 3.39 -20.11 -12.43
C PRO A 14 4.51 -20.41 -11.41
N ARG A 15 5.66 -19.73 -11.54
CA ARG A 15 6.79 -19.85 -10.61
C ARG A 15 6.68 -18.88 -9.43
N GLY A 16 5.74 -17.92 -9.48
CA GLY A 16 5.46 -17.00 -8.39
C GLY A 16 4.69 -17.68 -7.26
N THR A 17 5.03 -17.36 -6.01
CA THR A 17 4.36 -17.93 -4.82
C THR A 17 2.87 -17.61 -4.76
N ASP A 18 2.46 -16.51 -5.36
CA ASP A 18 1.09 -15.97 -5.24
C ASP A 18 0.22 -16.28 -6.48
N ALA A 19 0.82 -16.84 -7.53
CA ALA A 19 0.12 -17.11 -8.79
C ALA A 19 -1.11 -17.99 -8.60
N GLN A 20 -1.03 -18.99 -7.74
CA GLN A 20 -2.10 -19.93 -7.49
C GLN A 20 -3.28 -19.29 -6.73
N GLU A 21 -2.99 -18.37 -5.82
CA GLU A 21 -3.99 -17.59 -5.09
C GLU A 21 -4.68 -16.57 -6.03
N ILE A 22 -3.92 -15.93 -6.89
CA ILE A 22 -4.45 -15.02 -7.91
C ILE A 22 -5.33 -15.78 -8.91
N TYR A 23 -4.90 -16.96 -9.38
CA TYR A 23 -5.72 -17.81 -10.25
C TYR A 23 -7.04 -18.17 -9.58
N SER A 24 -7.03 -18.59 -8.32
CA SER A 24 -8.25 -18.94 -7.58
C SER A 24 -9.18 -17.73 -7.40
N THR A 25 -8.62 -16.58 -7.12
CA THR A 25 -9.38 -15.32 -6.99
C THR A 25 -10.03 -14.91 -8.30
N VAL A 26 -9.30 -14.98 -9.42
CA VAL A 26 -9.85 -14.68 -10.76
C VAL A 26 -10.96 -15.66 -11.11
N GLU A 27 -10.78 -16.96 -10.82
CA GLU A 27 -11.79 -17.98 -11.03
C GLU A 27 -13.05 -17.72 -10.18
N GLU A 28 -12.90 -17.38 -8.90
CA GLU A 28 -14.03 -17.03 -8.04
C GLU A 28 -14.80 -15.81 -8.55
N LEU A 29 -14.08 -14.75 -8.93
CA LEU A 29 -14.69 -13.55 -9.48
C LEU A 29 -15.40 -13.79 -10.82
N SER A 30 -14.89 -14.70 -11.65
CA SER A 30 -15.49 -15.04 -12.95
C SER A 30 -16.85 -15.77 -12.83
N ARG A 31 -17.17 -16.31 -11.65
CA ARG A 31 -18.47 -16.97 -11.37
C ARG A 31 -19.64 -15.99 -11.21
N PHE A 32 -19.36 -14.69 -11.11
CA PHE A 32 -20.40 -13.69 -10.99
C PHE A 32 -20.81 -13.14 -12.37
N ASP A 33 -22.05 -13.32 -12.77
CA ASP A 33 -22.59 -12.90 -14.09
C ASP A 33 -22.44 -11.38 -14.37
N ASN A 34 -22.31 -10.58 -13.32
CA ASN A 34 -22.19 -9.12 -13.42
C ASN A 34 -20.73 -8.63 -13.40
N ILE A 35 -19.75 -9.52 -13.38
CA ILE A 35 -18.32 -9.22 -13.45
C ILE A 35 -17.75 -9.71 -14.78
N CYS A 36 -17.07 -8.82 -15.48
CA CYS A 36 -16.27 -9.14 -16.67
C CYS A 36 -14.81 -8.86 -16.34
N ILE A 37 -13.93 -9.84 -16.55
CA ILE A 37 -12.50 -9.70 -16.32
C ILE A 37 -11.78 -9.69 -17.67
N CYS A 38 -10.99 -8.66 -17.91
CA CYS A 38 -10.11 -8.55 -19.07
C CYS A 38 -8.66 -8.62 -18.59
N ILE A 39 -7.91 -9.60 -19.10
CA ILE A 39 -6.50 -9.79 -18.74
C ILE A 39 -5.66 -9.52 -19.99
N THR A 40 -4.71 -8.60 -19.91
CA THR A 40 -3.68 -8.45 -20.94
C THR A 40 -2.37 -9.09 -20.48
N SER A 41 -1.73 -9.85 -21.36
CA SER A 41 -0.46 -10.50 -21.08
C SER A 41 0.32 -10.72 -22.37
N ARG A 42 1.64 -10.66 -22.30
CA ARG A 42 2.55 -11.00 -23.41
C ARG A 42 2.81 -12.51 -23.55
N VAL A 43 2.37 -13.28 -22.56
CA VAL A 43 2.51 -14.74 -22.54
C VAL A 43 1.15 -15.41 -22.65
N SER A 44 1.12 -16.60 -23.22
CA SER A 44 -0.12 -17.36 -23.43
C SER A 44 -0.63 -18.10 -22.18
N THR A 45 0.02 -17.94 -21.03
CA THR A 45 -0.45 -18.49 -19.75
C THR A 45 -1.59 -17.63 -19.23
N ALA A 46 -2.77 -18.20 -19.13
CA ALA A 46 -3.94 -17.54 -18.57
C ALA A 46 -4.66 -18.52 -17.61
N PRO A 47 -5.50 -17.99 -16.69
CA PRO A 47 -6.35 -18.83 -15.85
C PRO A 47 -7.20 -19.78 -16.70
N PRO A 48 -7.53 -20.98 -16.22
CA PRO A 48 -8.49 -21.86 -16.86
C PRO A 48 -9.79 -21.12 -17.17
N ASP A 49 -10.47 -21.48 -18.22
CA ASP A 49 -11.76 -20.90 -18.66
C ASP A 49 -11.71 -19.45 -19.19
N CYS A 50 -10.55 -18.82 -19.32
CA CYS A 50 -10.42 -17.55 -20.02
C CYS A 50 -10.51 -17.73 -21.54
N LYS A 51 -11.30 -16.88 -22.18
CA LYS A 51 -11.32 -16.82 -23.66
C LYS A 51 -10.07 -16.08 -24.14
N HIS A 52 -9.18 -16.81 -24.81
CA HIS A 52 -7.99 -16.22 -25.41
C HIS A 52 -8.33 -15.40 -26.66
N LEU A 53 -7.88 -14.15 -26.68
CA LEU A 53 -7.93 -13.27 -27.84
C LEU A 53 -6.50 -12.85 -28.17
N ASN A 54 -5.97 -13.41 -29.24
CA ASN A 54 -4.68 -12.93 -29.74
C ASN A 54 -4.88 -11.56 -30.40
N VAL A 55 -4.14 -10.55 -29.95
CA VAL A 55 -4.07 -9.24 -30.60
C VAL A 55 -3.07 -9.38 -31.76
N PRO A 56 -3.51 -9.39 -33.03
CA PRO A 56 -2.60 -9.51 -34.14
C PRO A 56 -1.76 -8.24 -34.29
N THR A 57 -0.70 -8.33 -35.04
CA THR A 57 0.02 -7.16 -35.57
C THR A 57 -0.91 -6.34 -36.49
N LEU A 58 -0.51 -5.12 -36.86
CA LEU A 58 -1.32 -4.29 -37.75
C LEU A 58 -1.50 -4.97 -39.11
N SER A 59 -2.65 -4.73 -39.75
CA SER A 59 -2.78 -5.02 -41.20
C SER A 59 -1.80 -4.15 -41.99
N ILE A 60 -1.45 -4.56 -43.18
CA ILE A 60 -0.53 -3.81 -44.06
C ILE A 60 -1.01 -2.37 -44.28
N ASP A 61 -2.30 -2.16 -44.48
CA ASP A 61 -2.89 -0.84 -44.65
C ASP A 61 -2.80 0.01 -43.38
N ALA A 62 -3.12 -0.57 -42.21
CA ALA A 62 -3.01 0.10 -40.91
C ALA A 62 -1.56 0.44 -40.56
N ALA A 63 -0.61 -0.42 -40.91
CA ALA A 63 0.82 -0.18 -40.72
C ALA A 63 1.31 0.98 -41.60
N HIS A 64 0.87 1.03 -42.84
CA HIS A 64 1.11 2.16 -43.77
C HIS A 64 0.55 3.46 -43.20
N ASP A 65 -0.71 3.46 -42.83
CA ASP A 65 -1.37 4.65 -42.28
C ASP A 65 -0.67 5.13 -41.01
N THR A 66 -0.25 4.21 -40.12
CA THR A 66 0.51 4.54 -38.91
C THR A 66 1.86 5.17 -39.23
N PHE A 67 2.60 4.58 -40.17
CA PHE A 67 3.91 5.07 -40.58
C PHE A 67 3.80 6.47 -41.19
N TYR A 68 2.97 6.65 -42.24
CA TYR A 68 2.86 7.92 -42.96
C TYR A 68 2.20 9.03 -42.16
N ARG A 69 1.31 8.73 -41.24
CA ARG A 69 0.76 9.70 -40.32
C ARG A 69 1.82 10.29 -39.38
N LEU A 70 2.84 9.51 -39.04
CA LEU A 70 3.94 9.95 -38.19
C LEU A 70 5.10 10.55 -38.97
N TYR A 71 5.41 9.99 -40.14
CA TYR A 71 6.54 10.44 -40.97
C TYR A 71 6.23 11.72 -41.76
N ASP A 72 4.97 12.03 -42.00
CA ASP A 72 4.48 13.25 -42.65
C ASP A 72 5.13 13.52 -44.04
N SER A 73 5.02 12.58 -44.98
CA SER A 73 5.56 12.66 -46.31
C SER A 73 4.56 12.16 -47.36
N ASP A 74 4.49 12.84 -48.49
CA ASP A 74 3.70 12.43 -49.66
C ASP A 74 4.37 11.32 -50.49
N ASP A 75 5.65 11.04 -50.26
CA ASP A 75 6.41 10.01 -50.95
C ASP A 75 6.05 8.60 -50.44
N ARG A 76 5.03 7.97 -51.07
CA ARG A 76 4.60 6.61 -50.79
C ARG A 76 5.45 5.60 -51.59
N SER A 77 6.70 5.50 -51.23
CA SER A 77 7.65 4.60 -51.88
C SER A 77 7.42 3.13 -51.49
N ASN A 78 7.57 2.21 -52.46
CA ASN A 78 7.55 0.76 -52.21
C ASN A 78 8.67 0.27 -51.28
N VAL A 79 9.68 1.10 -51.00
CA VAL A 79 10.75 0.82 -50.05
C VAL A 79 10.20 0.63 -48.65
N VAL A 80 9.18 1.39 -48.26
CA VAL A 80 8.55 1.28 -46.94
C VAL A 80 7.89 -0.08 -46.71
N ASN A 81 7.28 -0.67 -47.77
CA ASN A 81 6.61 -1.96 -47.68
C ASN A 81 7.57 -3.05 -47.19
N GLY A 82 8.76 -3.12 -47.78
CA GLY A 82 9.77 -4.09 -47.37
C GLY A 82 10.29 -3.88 -45.96
N ILE A 83 10.32 -2.63 -45.47
CA ILE A 83 10.70 -2.34 -44.08
C ILE A 83 9.56 -2.73 -43.13
N LEU A 84 8.30 -2.38 -43.45
CA LEU A 84 7.14 -2.73 -42.59
C LEU A 84 6.94 -4.25 -42.48
N GLU A 85 7.18 -5.01 -43.57
CA GLU A 85 7.19 -6.47 -43.51
C GLU A 85 8.29 -7.02 -42.61
N GLN A 86 9.49 -6.43 -42.62
CA GLN A 86 10.60 -6.82 -41.76
C GLN A 86 10.36 -6.43 -40.27
N LEU A 87 9.48 -5.46 -40.03
CA LEU A 87 9.02 -5.08 -38.67
C LEU A 87 7.85 -5.96 -38.20
N ASP A 88 7.47 -7.00 -38.95
CA ASP A 88 6.30 -7.84 -38.65
C ASP A 88 5.03 -7.02 -38.39
N PHE A 89 4.92 -5.85 -38.99
CA PHE A 89 3.84 -4.88 -38.75
C PHE A 89 3.63 -4.53 -37.30
N HIS A 90 4.70 -4.58 -36.47
CA HIS A 90 4.61 -4.33 -35.07
C HIS A 90 4.40 -2.82 -34.75
N PRO A 91 3.31 -2.40 -34.07
CA PRO A 91 2.92 -1.00 -33.92
C PRO A 91 4.01 -0.10 -33.35
N LEU A 92 4.66 -0.55 -32.24
CA LEU A 92 5.71 0.23 -31.57
C LEU A 92 6.95 0.39 -32.47
N SER A 93 7.38 -0.68 -33.15
CA SER A 93 8.53 -0.63 -34.05
C SER A 93 8.29 0.37 -35.18
N ILE A 94 7.08 0.36 -35.80
CA ILE A 94 6.68 1.31 -36.85
C ILE A 94 6.68 2.74 -36.30
N THR A 95 6.12 2.96 -35.12
CA THR A 95 6.07 4.28 -34.46
C THR A 95 7.47 4.84 -34.22
N LEU A 96 8.38 4.03 -33.66
CA LEU A 96 9.76 4.44 -33.40
C LEU A 96 10.50 4.76 -34.70
N LEU A 97 10.39 3.88 -35.71
CA LEU A 97 11.07 4.07 -37.01
C LEU A 97 10.58 5.35 -37.71
N ALA A 98 9.27 5.54 -37.82
CA ALA A 98 8.68 6.71 -38.45
C ALA A 98 9.06 8.00 -37.72
N THR A 99 9.04 7.98 -36.39
CA THR A 99 9.42 9.12 -35.56
C THR A 99 10.89 9.50 -35.73
N VAL A 100 11.79 8.52 -35.72
CA VAL A 100 13.23 8.75 -35.90
C VAL A 100 13.51 9.31 -37.29
N ALA A 101 12.89 8.72 -38.35
CA ALA A 101 13.05 9.17 -39.72
C ALA A 101 12.58 10.63 -39.88
N ARG A 102 11.41 10.99 -39.35
CA ARG A 102 10.89 12.36 -39.37
C ARG A 102 11.78 13.34 -38.61
N GLN A 103 12.16 13.01 -37.38
CA GLN A 103 12.93 13.93 -36.55
C GLN A 103 14.34 14.19 -37.12
N ASN A 104 14.95 13.20 -37.76
CA ASN A 104 16.25 13.33 -38.40
C ASN A 104 16.15 13.81 -39.86
N GLN A 105 14.95 14.09 -40.37
CA GLN A 105 14.72 14.52 -41.75
C GLN A 105 15.32 13.55 -42.78
N TRP A 106 15.24 12.24 -42.54
CA TRP A 106 15.71 11.24 -43.44
C TRP A 106 14.72 11.07 -44.61
N ASP A 107 15.22 11.12 -45.84
CA ASP A 107 14.45 10.68 -46.98
C ASP A 107 14.34 9.13 -47.00
N MET A 108 13.49 8.59 -47.84
CA MET A 108 13.23 7.15 -47.92
C MET A 108 14.49 6.34 -48.27
N ARG A 109 15.39 6.89 -49.11
CA ARG A 109 16.65 6.23 -49.47
C ARG A 109 17.61 6.17 -48.30
N ARG A 110 17.63 7.22 -47.47
CA ARG A 110 18.46 7.28 -46.28
C ARG A 110 17.88 6.38 -45.18
N LEU A 111 16.57 6.42 -45.00
CA LEU A 111 15.88 5.51 -44.07
C LEU A 111 16.22 4.03 -44.34
N ALA A 112 16.14 3.61 -45.63
CA ALA A 112 16.48 2.24 -46.00
C ALA A 112 17.93 1.87 -45.68
N ARG A 113 18.89 2.76 -46.01
CA ARG A 113 20.31 2.53 -45.69
C ARG A 113 20.60 2.44 -44.21
N GLU A 114 20.03 3.33 -43.40
CA GLU A 114 20.24 3.35 -41.95
C GLU A 114 19.61 2.08 -41.32
N TRP A 115 18.43 1.67 -41.82
CA TRP A 115 17.77 0.44 -41.38
C TRP A 115 18.58 -0.82 -41.72
N GLU A 116 19.07 -0.95 -42.96
CA GLU A 116 19.91 -2.07 -43.38
C GLU A 116 21.22 -2.14 -42.59
N GLY A 117 21.86 -0.99 -42.36
CA GLY A 117 23.09 -0.91 -41.56
C GLY A 117 22.88 -1.39 -40.13
N GLN A 118 21.88 -0.86 -39.43
CA GLN A 118 21.61 -1.21 -38.06
C GLN A 118 21.18 -2.67 -37.89
N ARG A 119 20.39 -3.19 -38.83
CA ARG A 119 19.95 -4.60 -38.86
C ARG A 119 21.16 -5.56 -38.95
N THR A 120 22.17 -5.21 -39.72
CA THR A 120 23.38 -6.03 -39.87
C THR A 120 24.16 -6.11 -38.55
N ASP A 121 24.24 -5.02 -37.80
CA ASP A 121 24.93 -4.98 -36.53
C ASP A 121 24.18 -5.76 -35.42
N VAL A 122 22.86 -5.69 -35.39
CA VAL A 122 22.01 -6.41 -34.42
C VAL A 122 21.91 -7.91 -34.73
N LEU A 123 22.03 -8.32 -36.01
CA LEU A 123 22.06 -9.75 -36.41
C LEU A 123 23.22 -10.55 -35.83
N GLN A 124 24.26 -9.88 -35.31
CA GLN A 124 25.40 -10.53 -34.68
C GLN A 124 25.15 -10.93 -33.21
N THR A 125 24.05 -10.50 -32.62
CA THR A 125 23.65 -10.85 -31.24
C THR A 125 22.44 -11.79 -31.22
N GLU A 126 22.44 -12.81 -30.36
CA GLU A 126 21.49 -13.95 -30.35
C GLU A 126 19.99 -13.61 -30.15
N HIS A 127 19.59 -12.36 -29.98
CA HIS A 127 18.20 -11.92 -29.78
C HIS A 127 17.75 -10.88 -30.80
N ASN A 128 17.46 -11.39 -31.99
CA ASN A 128 17.09 -10.61 -33.14
C ASN A 128 15.58 -10.34 -33.20
N THR A 129 15.10 -9.31 -32.50
CA THR A 129 13.76 -8.79 -32.72
C THR A 129 13.84 -7.50 -33.56
N SER A 130 12.91 -7.31 -34.47
CA SER A 130 12.75 -6.07 -35.25
C SER A 130 12.67 -4.82 -34.33
N LEU A 131 12.13 -4.99 -33.13
CA LEU A 131 12.05 -3.94 -32.12
C LEU A 131 13.43 -3.54 -31.61
N ALA A 132 14.32 -4.49 -31.29
CA ALA A 132 15.69 -4.19 -30.81
C ALA A 132 16.47 -3.38 -31.85
N ALA A 133 16.40 -3.77 -33.15
CA ALA A 133 17.00 -3.02 -34.24
C ALA A 133 16.45 -1.58 -34.33
N THR A 134 15.14 -1.41 -34.15
CA THR A 134 14.50 -0.09 -34.21
C THR A 134 14.90 0.79 -33.02
N ILE A 135 15.05 0.21 -31.83
CA ILE A 135 15.52 0.92 -30.64
C ILE A 135 16.97 1.38 -30.85
N GLU A 136 17.87 0.49 -31.29
CA GLU A 136 19.27 0.85 -31.54
C GLU A 136 19.40 1.89 -32.65
N LEU A 137 18.58 1.82 -33.71
CA LEU A 137 18.54 2.88 -34.71
C LEU A 137 18.14 4.24 -34.12
N SER A 138 17.19 4.24 -33.20
CA SER A 138 16.76 5.46 -32.49
C SER A 138 17.89 6.01 -31.63
N LEU A 139 18.62 5.15 -30.92
CA LEU A 139 19.75 5.53 -30.07
C LEU A 139 20.99 5.96 -30.89
N ALA A 140 21.19 5.37 -32.07
CA ALA A 140 22.27 5.75 -32.98
C ALA A 140 21.99 7.04 -33.75
N SER A 141 20.75 7.56 -33.71
CA SER A 141 20.36 8.74 -34.46
C SER A 141 21.13 10.00 -34.06
N PRO A 142 21.44 10.91 -35.03
CA PRO A 142 22.16 12.14 -34.72
C PRO A 142 21.52 13.00 -33.62
N LEU A 143 20.20 13.02 -33.56
CA LEU A 143 19.46 13.77 -32.54
C LEU A 143 19.64 13.17 -31.14
N PHE A 144 19.67 11.85 -31.01
CA PHE A 144 19.93 11.22 -29.73
C PHE A 144 21.41 11.40 -29.32
N GLN A 145 22.34 11.20 -30.25
CA GLN A 145 23.78 11.35 -29.96
C GLN A 145 24.15 12.78 -29.55
N ALA A 146 23.44 13.79 -30.04
CA ALA A 146 23.60 15.18 -29.64
C ALA A 146 23.18 15.48 -28.19
N LEU A 147 22.50 14.56 -27.50
CA LEU A 147 22.11 14.71 -26.09
C LEU A 147 23.27 14.50 -25.12
N GLY A 148 24.37 13.93 -25.59
CA GLY A 148 25.57 13.68 -24.80
C GLY A 148 25.64 12.28 -24.18
N PRO A 149 26.74 11.98 -23.47
CA PRO A 149 27.05 10.64 -23.00
C PRO A 149 26.08 10.10 -21.94
N ASP A 150 25.45 10.98 -21.17
CA ASP A 150 24.56 10.59 -20.06
C ASP A 150 23.17 10.12 -20.54
N ALA A 151 22.80 10.41 -21.79
CA ALA A 151 21.45 10.17 -22.30
C ALA A 151 21.03 8.69 -22.21
N ARG A 152 21.92 7.76 -22.59
CA ARG A 152 21.63 6.31 -22.50
C ARG A 152 21.52 5.86 -21.04
N GLY A 153 22.35 6.40 -20.16
CA GLY A 153 22.27 6.12 -18.73
C GLY A 153 20.96 6.60 -18.10
N LEU A 154 20.48 7.78 -18.50
CA LEU A 154 19.19 8.32 -18.06
C LEU A 154 18.01 7.44 -18.52
N LEU A 155 18.03 6.97 -19.78
CA LEU A 155 17.02 6.01 -20.25
C LEU A 155 17.05 4.71 -19.42
N GLY A 156 18.25 4.22 -19.06
CA GLY A 156 18.40 3.06 -18.19
C GLY A 156 17.80 3.26 -16.79
N VAL A 157 17.94 4.49 -16.22
CA VAL A 157 17.30 4.83 -14.93
C VAL A 157 15.77 4.87 -15.06
N ILE A 158 15.25 5.51 -16.13
CA ILE A 158 13.78 5.51 -16.38
C ILE A 158 13.27 4.08 -16.57
N ALA A 159 14.00 3.24 -17.29
CA ALA A 159 13.65 1.84 -17.51
C ALA A 159 13.67 0.99 -16.23
N PHE A 160 14.57 1.30 -15.30
CA PHE A 160 14.68 0.59 -14.03
C PHE A 160 13.48 0.82 -13.12
N PHE A 161 12.94 2.04 -13.06
CA PHE A 161 11.84 2.37 -12.17
C PHE A 161 10.47 1.99 -12.77
N PRO A 162 9.63 1.22 -12.05
CA PRO A 162 8.31 0.78 -12.54
C PRO A 162 7.37 1.94 -12.91
N GLN A 163 7.36 3.02 -12.12
CA GLN A 163 6.57 4.22 -12.40
C GLN A 163 7.30 5.20 -13.35
N GLY A 164 8.58 4.94 -13.67
CA GLY A 164 9.43 5.91 -14.34
C GLY A 164 10.01 6.92 -13.34
N VAL A 165 10.33 8.14 -13.80
CA VAL A 165 10.97 9.20 -13.01
C VAL A 165 10.02 10.38 -12.89
N ASP A 166 9.79 10.84 -11.68
CA ASP A 166 8.98 12.02 -11.39
C ASP A 166 9.67 13.29 -11.91
N GLU A 167 8.95 14.09 -12.72
CA GLU A 167 9.48 15.32 -13.34
C GLU A 167 9.87 16.38 -12.30
N ASP A 168 9.16 16.49 -11.20
CA ASP A 168 9.44 17.46 -10.14
C ASP A 168 10.71 17.09 -9.35
N ASN A 169 11.14 15.84 -9.44
CA ASN A 169 12.31 15.32 -8.75
C ASN A 169 13.61 15.31 -9.58
N LEU A 170 13.58 15.70 -10.86
CA LEU A 170 14.74 15.64 -11.75
C LEU A 170 15.97 16.41 -11.23
N GLU A 171 15.75 17.50 -10.51
CA GLU A 171 16.85 18.34 -9.99
C GLU A 171 17.67 17.62 -8.92
N TRP A 172 17.04 16.92 -8.02
CA TRP A 172 17.75 16.22 -6.96
C TRP A 172 18.15 14.79 -7.36
N LEU A 173 17.45 14.15 -8.30
CA LEU A 173 17.85 12.85 -8.84
C LEU A 173 19.11 12.94 -9.70
N PHE A 174 19.25 14.00 -10.48
CA PHE A 174 20.34 14.18 -11.44
C PHE A 174 21.04 15.54 -11.31
N PRO A 175 21.58 15.87 -10.13
CA PRO A 175 22.14 17.22 -9.86
C PRO A 175 23.34 17.55 -10.73
N THR A 176 24.11 16.55 -11.19
CA THR A 176 25.29 16.72 -12.03
C THR A 176 24.97 16.96 -13.51
N ILE A 177 23.74 16.71 -13.94
CA ILE A 177 23.33 16.83 -15.34
C ILE A 177 22.62 18.18 -15.54
N SER A 178 23.33 19.18 -16.07
CA SER A 178 22.82 20.55 -16.20
C SER A 178 21.69 20.71 -17.21
N ASN A 179 21.59 19.82 -18.20
CA ASN A 179 20.63 19.93 -19.32
C ASN A 179 19.51 18.86 -19.26
N ARG A 180 19.26 18.29 -18.08
CA ARG A 180 18.36 17.16 -17.86
C ARG A 180 16.96 17.36 -18.43
N THR A 181 16.30 18.49 -18.16
CA THR A 181 14.93 18.77 -18.65
C THR A 181 14.84 18.75 -20.18
N ASN A 182 15.85 19.28 -20.87
CA ASN A 182 15.89 19.22 -22.34
C ASN A 182 16.09 17.78 -22.83
N ILE A 183 16.94 16.99 -22.16
CA ILE A 183 17.16 15.57 -22.49
C ILE A 183 15.85 14.79 -22.36
N PHE A 184 15.13 14.93 -21.23
CA PHE A 184 13.84 14.27 -21.01
C PHE A 184 12.77 14.69 -22.04
N ASN A 185 12.71 15.98 -22.37
CA ASN A 185 11.82 16.47 -23.45
C ASN A 185 12.16 15.82 -24.81
N LYS A 186 13.45 15.67 -25.13
CA LYS A 186 13.87 15.01 -26.37
C LYS A 186 13.55 13.52 -26.37
N PHE A 187 13.62 12.82 -25.25
CA PHE A 187 13.19 11.42 -25.16
C PHE A 187 11.71 11.27 -25.53
N CYS A 188 10.85 12.17 -25.05
CA CYS A 188 9.44 12.19 -25.45
C CYS A 188 9.27 12.50 -26.94
N VAL A 189 10.03 13.46 -27.50
CA VAL A 189 10.00 13.79 -28.94
C VAL A 189 10.43 12.60 -29.82
N LEU A 190 11.39 11.80 -29.33
CA LEU A 190 11.86 10.59 -30.02
C LEU A 190 10.96 9.36 -29.78
N SER A 191 9.85 9.51 -29.07
CA SER A 191 8.93 8.42 -28.69
C SER A 191 9.58 7.30 -27.87
N LEU A 192 10.70 7.57 -27.22
CA LEU A 192 11.37 6.65 -26.30
C LEU A 192 10.70 6.64 -24.93
N THR A 193 10.13 7.76 -24.54
CA THR A 193 9.39 7.93 -23.28
C THR A 193 8.09 8.69 -23.51
N HIS A 194 7.19 8.64 -22.55
CA HIS A 194 5.97 9.44 -22.52
C HIS A 194 5.71 9.95 -21.10
N ARG A 195 4.84 10.93 -20.97
CA ARG A 195 4.42 11.48 -19.67
C ARG A 195 3.10 10.87 -19.25
N SER A 196 3.02 10.45 -17.99
CA SER A 196 1.79 10.00 -17.35
C SER A 196 1.83 10.38 -15.88
N ASP A 197 0.79 11.10 -15.42
CA ASP A 197 0.58 11.45 -14.00
C ASP A 197 1.80 12.13 -13.31
N GLY A 198 2.51 12.99 -14.03
CA GLY A 198 3.71 13.69 -13.55
C GLY A 198 5.01 12.90 -13.67
N PHE A 199 4.95 11.64 -14.13
CA PHE A 199 6.12 10.80 -14.35
C PHE A 199 6.52 10.75 -15.83
N VAL A 200 7.83 10.70 -16.06
CA VAL A 200 8.40 10.31 -17.36
C VAL A 200 8.64 8.81 -17.32
N THR A 201 7.88 8.08 -18.12
CA THR A 201 7.89 6.61 -18.17
C THR A 201 8.09 6.11 -19.58
N MET A 202 8.23 4.80 -19.76
CA MET A 202 8.33 4.18 -21.08
C MET A 202 7.49 2.91 -21.18
N LEU A 203 7.17 2.53 -22.41
CA LEU A 203 6.42 1.31 -22.67
C LEU A 203 7.24 0.08 -22.25
N ALA A 204 6.55 -0.95 -21.78
CA ALA A 204 7.17 -2.16 -21.25
C ALA A 204 8.23 -2.79 -22.19
N PRO A 205 8.02 -2.93 -23.51
CA PRO A 205 9.05 -3.50 -24.39
C PRO A 205 10.34 -2.66 -24.48
N LEU A 206 10.22 -1.33 -24.41
CA LEU A 206 11.38 -0.43 -24.37
C LEU A 206 12.09 -0.55 -23.02
N ARG A 207 11.32 -0.60 -21.94
CA ARG A 207 11.83 -0.77 -20.59
C ARG A 207 12.63 -2.07 -20.45
N ASP A 208 12.08 -3.19 -20.91
CA ASP A 208 12.73 -4.51 -20.85
C ASP A 208 14.07 -4.53 -21.63
N TYR A 209 14.14 -3.80 -22.75
CA TYR A 209 15.35 -3.69 -23.55
C TYR A 209 16.41 -2.77 -22.93
N LEU A 210 15.99 -1.62 -22.37
CA LEU A 210 16.86 -0.56 -21.88
C LEU A 210 17.24 -0.71 -20.39
N CYS A 211 16.48 -1.52 -19.63
CA CYS A 211 16.76 -1.76 -18.22
C CYS A 211 18.15 -2.39 -18.04
N PRO A 212 19.01 -1.83 -17.16
CA PRO A 212 20.31 -2.39 -16.89
C PRO A 212 20.23 -3.82 -16.39
N LYS A 213 20.85 -4.78 -17.08
CA LYS A 213 20.92 -6.19 -16.64
C LYS A 213 21.66 -6.35 -15.32
N ASP A 214 22.67 -5.53 -15.11
CA ASP A 214 23.38 -5.39 -13.85
C ASP A 214 23.26 -3.93 -13.35
N PRO A 215 22.37 -3.69 -12.36
CA PRO A 215 22.19 -2.35 -11.81
C PRO A 215 23.45 -1.75 -11.18
N MET A 216 24.37 -2.60 -10.66
CA MET A 216 25.63 -2.14 -10.06
C MET A 216 26.62 -1.61 -11.09
N SER A 217 26.51 -2.05 -12.35
CA SER A 217 27.37 -1.56 -13.44
C SER A 217 26.95 -0.18 -13.98
N SER A 218 25.78 0.34 -13.58
CA SER A 218 25.29 1.67 -14.00
C SER A 218 25.66 2.76 -13.00
N PRO A 219 26.66 3.63 -13.29
CA PRO A 219 27.08 4.68 -12.35
C PRO A 219 25.94 5.63 -12.01
N LEU A 220 25.11 5.97 -12.99
CA LEU A 220 23.99 6.88 -12.78
C LEU A 220 22.90 6.28 -11.90
N LEU A 221 22.57 4.98 -12.09
CA LEU A 221 21.63 4.29 -11.22
C LEU A 221 22.16 4.15 -9.81
N CYS A 222 23.44 3.85 -9.64
CA CYS A 222 24.09 3.82 -8.31
C CYS A 222 23.99 5.20 -7.63
N THR A 223 24.24 6.29 -8.35
CA THR A 223 24.10 7.63 -7.81
C THR A 223 22.64 7.93 -7.44
N THR A 224 21.70 7.59 -8.31
CA THR A 224 20.26 7.75 -8.06
C THR A 224 19.81 6.96 -6.80
N LYS A 225 20.26 5.70 -6.65
CA LYS A 225 20.05 4.90 -5.44
C LYS A 225 20.49 5.65 -4.18
N GLU A 226 21.68 6.23 -4.19
CA GLU A 226 22.20 6.96 -3.03
C GLU A 226 21.31 8.16 -2.66
N TYR A 227 20.78 8.89 -3.64
CA TYR A 227 19.83 9.98 -3.38
C TYR A 227 18.54 9.49 -2.74
N TYR A 228 17.97 8.37 -3.20
CA TYR A 228 16.80 7.77 -2.53
C TYR A 228 17.12 7.38 -1.10
N PHE A 229 18.27 6.76 -0.84
CA PHE A 229 18.67 6.33 0.50
C PHE A 229 18.93 7.50 1.44
N ASP A 230 19.59 8.56 0.96
CA ASP A 230 19.80 9.79 1.74
C ASP A 230 18.48 10.43 2.13
N ARG A 231 17.54 10.51 1.19
CA ARG A 231 16.25 11.14 1.44
C ARG A 231 15.37 10.30 2.36
N MET A 232 15.42 8.97 2.28
CA MET A 232 14.73 8.07 3.22
C MET A 232 15.35 8.07 4.61
N SER A 233 16.63 8.42 4.76
CA SER A 233 17.33 8.43 6.06
C SER A 233 16.85 9.53 7.00
N VAL A 234 16.08 10.51 6.51
CA VAL A 234 15.43 11.51 7.36
C VAL A 234 14.49 10.81 8.31
N THR A 235 14.77 10.92 9.60
CA THR A 235 14.01 10.23 10.65
C THR A 235 12.56 10.70 10.63
N LEU A 236 11.63 9.77 10.34
CA LEU A 236 10.19 10.03 10.41
C LEU A 236 9.78 10.08 11.88
N ASN A 237 9.89 11.26 12.50
CA ASN A 237 9.32 11.52 13.82
C ASN A 237 7.91 12.10 13.61
N PRO A 238 6.84 11.48 14.15
CA PRO A 238 5.47 12.00 14.01
C PRO A 238 5.27 13.42 14.56
N ASN A 239 6.15 13.85 15.45
CA ASN A 239 6.14 15.20 16.03
C ASN A 239 6.97 16.22 15.22
N ASP A 240 7.63 15.78 14.14
CA ASP A 240 8.46 16.65 13.31
C ASP A 240 7.59 17.32 12.24
N PRO A 241 7.66 18.66 12.06
CA PRO A 241 7.05 19.34 10.91
C PRO A 241 7.51 18.79 9.56
N GLU A 242 8.70 18.20 9.49
CA GLU A 242 9.23 17.48 8.33
C GLU A 242 8.49 16.17 8.03
N PHE A 243 7.66 15.67 8.96
CA PHE A 243 6.80 14.50 8.73
C PHE A 243 5.88 14.68 7.50
N VAL A 244 5.44 15.90 7.25
CA VAL A 244 4.67 16.28 6.05
C VAL A 244 5.49 16.07 4.77
N LYS A 245 6.81 16.15 4.82
CA LYS A 245 7.71 15.91 3.67
C LYS A 245 7.76 14.44 3.26
N SER A 246 7.24 13.54 4.09
CA SER A 246 7.09 12.12 3.76
C SER A 246 6.06 11.85 2.65
N GLN A 247 5.29 12.86 2.21
CA GLN A 247 4.42 12.75 1.05
C GLN A 247 5.19 12.30 -0.20
N TRP A 248 6.44 12.71 -0.33
CA TRP A 248 7.33 12.23 -1.37
C TRP A 248 7.50 10.70 -1.38
N ILE A 249 7.73 10.06 -0.21
CA ILE A 249 7.84 8.59 -0.15
C ILE A 249 6.52 7.95 -0.60
N GLY A 250 5.39 8.59 -0.30
CA GLY A 250 4.07 8.10 -0.69
C GLY A 250 3.80 8.16 -2.20
N SER A 251 4.34 9.13 -2.93
CA SER A 251 4.22 9.22 -4.39
C SER A 251 5.17 8.27 -5.12
N GLU A 252 6.33 7.97 -4.52
CA GLU A 252 7.40 7.16 -5.09
C GLU A 252 7.45 5.73 -4.49
N ASP A 253 6.44 5.31 -3.74
CA ASP A 253 6.51 4.08 -2.96
C ASP A 253 6.74 2.81 -3.79
N VAL A 254 6.19 2.74 -5.00
CA VAL A 254 6.41 1.61 -5.93
C VAL A 254 7.85 1.60 -6.44
N ASN A 255 8.40 2.77 -6.76
CA ASN A 255 9.80 2.91 -7.19
C ASN A 255 10.76 2.56 -6.06
N ILE A 256 10.47 3.05 -4.84
CA ILE A 256 11.28 2.78 -3.64
C ILE A 256 11.25 1.28 -3.32
N GLU A 257 10.07 0.66 -3.32
CA GLU A 257 9.94 -0.77 -3.04
C GLU A 257 10.72 -1.62 -4.04
N HIS A 258 10.61 -1.31 -5.34
CA HIS A 258 11.38 -1.98 -6.38
C HIS A 258 12.90 -1.79 -6.20
N LEU A 259 13.33 -0.55 -5.92
CA LEU A 259 14.74 -0.23 -5.66
C LEU A 259 15.27 -1.08 -4.49
N LEU A 260 14.55 -1.11 -3.38
CA LEU A 260 14.94 -1.86 -2.18
C LEU A 260 14.92 -3.38 -2.45
N ASP A 261 13.93 -3.89 -3.18
CA ASP A 261 13.84 -5.31 -3.54
C ASP A 261 15.06 -5.78 -4.34
N VAL A 262 15.43 -5.02 -5.35
CA VAL A 262 16.60 -5.33 -6.18
C VAL A 262 17.90 -5.23 -5.37
N PHE A 263 18.12 -4.12 -4.66
CA PHE A 263 19.39 -3.91 -3.94
C PHE A 263 19.51 -4.75 -2.67
N ALA A 264 18.40 -5.15 -2.02
CA ALA A 264 18.44 -6.15 -0.96
C ALA A 264 18.93 -7.54 -1.45
N THR A 265 18.84 -7.80 -2.74
CA THR A 265 19.33 -9.04 -3.35
C THR A 265 20.80 -8.93 -3.78
N ILE A 266 21.15 -7.88 -4.53
CA ILE A 266 22.47 -7.75 -5.16
C ILE A 266 23.52 -7.11 -4.25
N ASP A 267 23.11 -6.37 -3.22
CA ASP A 267 23.96 -5.67 -2.25
C ASP A 267 23.55 -6.00 -0.81
N ALA A 268 23.22 -7.27 -0.56
CA ALA A 268 22.70 -7.76 0.72
C ALA A 268 23.64 -7.52 1.93
N GLY A 269 24.94 -7.30 1.69
CA GLY A 269 25.91 -6.95 2.72
C GLY A 269 25.88 -5.49 3.17
N SER A 270 25.14 -4.63 2.47
CA SER A 270 25.10 -3.19 2.76
C SER A 270 24.13 -2.86 3.88
N ASP A 271 24.62 -2.43 5.03
CA ASP A 271 23.81 -1.90 6.13
C ASP A 271 22.89 -0.75 5.69
N ARG A 272 23.32 0.02 4.69
CA ARG A 272 22.56 1.16 4.19
C ARG A 272 21.28 0.73 3.48
N VAL A 273 21.33 -0.36 2.70
CA VAL A 273 20.13 -0.95 2.07
C VAL A 273 19.11 -1.32 3.15
N TRP A 274 19.54 -2.04 4.19
CA TRP A 274 18.63 -2.52 5.23
C TRP A 274 18.08 -1.39 6.11
N ARG A 275 18.87 -0.37 6.42
CA ARG A 275 18.36 0.85 7.08
C ARG A 275 17.30 1.55 6.23
N SER A 276 17.50 1.62 4.92
CA SER A 276 16.50 2.19 4.01
C SER A 276 15.22 1.35 3.97
N CYS A 277 15.32 0.01 4.01
CA CYS A 277 14.17 -0.87 4.18
C CYS A 277 13.40 -0.56 5.48
N VAL A 278 14.11 -0.40 6.60
CA VAL A 278 13.50 -0.03 7.89
C VAL A 278 12.76 1.31 7.81
N HIS A 279 13.36 2.32 7.20
CA HIS A 279 12.73 3.63 7.03
C HIS A 279 11.48 3.54 6.15
N PHE A 280 11.52 2.76 5.08
CA PHE A 280 10.39 2.56 4.19
C PHE A 280 9.23 1.84 4.90
N ILE A 281 9.50 0.76 5.65
CA ILE A 281 8.47 0.06 6.43
C ILE A 281 7.86 1.00 7.48
N ARG A 282 8.65 1.81 8.18
CA ARG A 282 8.14 2.84 9.10
C ARG A 282 7.17 3.78 8.42
N HIS A 283 7.50 4.25 7.22
CA HIS A 283 6.59 5.09 6.43
C HIS A 283 5.27 4.35 6.12
N LEU A 284 5.34 3.10 5.67
CA LEU A 284 4.15 2.29 5.36
C LEU A 284 3.25 2.09 6.58
N CYS A 285 3.81 1.88 7.78
CA CYS A 285 3.04 1.77 9.03
C CYS A 285 2.16 3.00 9.30
N TRP A 286 2.60 4.19 8.88
CA TRP A 286 1.87 5.43 9.13
C TRP A 286 0.90 5.81 8.02
N HIS A 287 1.20 5.47 6.75
CA HIS A 287 0.52 6.04 5.60
C HIS A 287 -0.26 5.04 4.72
N LYS A 288 0.22 3.80 4.56
CA LYS A 288 -0.32 2.89 3.53
C LYS A 288 -0.89 1.57 4.05
N ASN A 289 -0.51 1.12 5.25
CA ASN A 289 -0.99 -0.13 5.87
C ASN A 289 -1.05 -1.32 4.88
N ARG A 290 0.00 -1.54 4.11
CA ARG A 290 0.12 -2.67 3.18
C ARG A 290 1.37 -3.49 3.48
N LEU A 291 1.29 -4.80 3.26
CA LEU A 291 2.44 -5.69 3.35
C LEU A 291 3.42 -5.40 2.20
N VAL A 292 4.71 -5.60 2.47
CA VAL A 292 5.80 -5.35 1.53
C VAL A 292 6.32 -6.64 0.93
N ILE A 293 6.74 -6.58 -0.34
CA ILE A 293 7.38 -7.70 -1.05
C ILE A 293 8.78 -8.03 -0.48
N LEU A 294 9.33 -7.16 0.38
CA LEU A 294 10.65 -7.35 1.01
C LEU A 294 10.67 -8.43 2.11
N ARG A 295 9.50 -8.88 2.59
CA ARG A 295 9.41 -9.86 3.69
C ARG A 295 10.27 -11.12 3.48
N PRO A 296 10.22 -11.83 2.33
CA PRO A 296 11.02 -13.03 2.14
C PRO A 296 12.52 -12.77 2.25
N LYS A 297 12.96 -11.56 1.92
CA LYS A 297 14.37 -11.17 2.01
C LYS A 297 14.82 -10.94 3.45
N PHE A 298 13.94 -10.41 4.31
CA PHE A 298 14.21 -10.29 5.74
C PHE A 298 14.33 -11.66 6.40
N GLU A 299 13.47 -12.60 6.06
CA GLU A 299 13.50 -13.98 6.55
C GLU A 299 14.80 -14.68 6.14
N GLY A 300 15.29 -14.42 4.94
CA GLY A 300 16.56 -14.96 4.42
C GLY A 300 17.82 -14.37 5.05
N LEU A 301 17.73 -13.29 5.84
CA LEU A 301 18.90 -12.71 6.50
C LEU A 301 19.46 -13.65 7.57
N PRO A 302 20.80 -13.80 7.66
CA PRO A 302 21.43 -14.56 8.74
C PRO A 302 21.07 -13.98 10.13
N ASP A 303 20.93 -14.84 11.13
CA ASP A 303 20.55 -14.39 12.49
C ASP A 303 21.55 -13.41 13.11
N ASN A 304 22.81 -13.49 12.71
CA ASN A 304 23.85 -12.56 13.16
C ASN A 304 23.89 -11.23 12.39
N HIS A 305 23.06 -11.04 11.36
CA HIS A 305 23.03 -9.78 10.60
C HIS A 305 22.50 -8.63 11.47
N GLY A 306 23.24 -7.49 11.47
CA GLY A 306 22.95 -6.35 12.34
C GLY A 306 21.55 -5.78 12.21
N SER A 307 21.02 -5.71 10.98
CA SER A 307 19.73 -5.10 10.68
C SER A 307 18.53 -6.05 10.77
N LYS A 308 18.74 -7.37 10.91
CA LYS A 308 17.64 -8.36 10.92
C LYS A 308 16.60 -8.07 11.98
N LEU A 309 17.05 -7.80 13.20
CA LEU A 309 16.15 -7.51 14.33
C LEU A 309 15.30 -6.28 14.09
N GLU A 310 15.89 -5.20 13.58
CA GLU A 310 15.15 -3.97 13.29
C GLU A 310 14.15 -4.17 12.16
N CYS A 311 14.53 -4.90 11.09
CA CYS A 311 13.62 -5.24 9.99
C CYS A 311 12.42 -6.05 10.49
N PHE A 312 12.61 -7.10 11.28
CA PHE A 312 11.51 -7.90 11.84
C PHE A 312 10.66 -7.11 12.82
N PHE A 313 11.30 -6.27 13.64
CA PHE A 313 10.56 -5.42 14.58
C PHE A 313 9.65 -4.43 13.84
N GLU A 314 10.14 -3.74 12.83
CA GLU A 314 9.33 -2.80 12.04
C GLU A 314 8.27 -3.54 11.20
N LEU A 315 8.59 -4.73 10.68
CA LEU A 315 7.60 -5.58 10.00
C LEU A 315 6.46 -5.96 10.96
N SER A 316 6.75 -6.30 12.23
CA SER A 316 5.71 -6.58 13.23
C SER A 316 4.77 -5.40 13.47
N ARG A 317 5.28 -4.16 13.36
CA ARG A 317 4.46 -2.95 13.45
C ARG A 317 3.56 -2.77 12.22
N LEU A 318 4.07 -3.10 11.04
CA LEU A 318 3.29 -3.06 9.81
C LEU A 318 2.18 -4.11 9.82
N VAL A 319 2.48 -5.33 10.28
CA VAL A 319 1.50 -6.41 10.47
C VAL A 319 0.41 -6.02 11.47
N ASP A 320 0.77 -5.32 12.58
CA ASP A 320 -0.20 -4.73 13.51
C ASP A 320 -1.18 -3.76 12.81
N SER A 321 -0.67 -2.95 11.88
CA SER A 321 -1.48 -1.97 11.18
C SER A 321 -2.52 -2.60 10.23
N VAL A 322 -2.29 -3.81 9.74
CA VAL A 322 -3.25 -4.58 8.93
C VAL A 322 -4.14 -5.51 9.78
N GLY A 323 -3.80 -5.71 11.06
CA GLY A 323 -4.65 -6.38 12.04
C GLY A 323 -4.31 -7.85 12.31
N ASP A 324 -3.25 -8.42 11.72
CA ASP A 324 -2.84 -9.81 11.98
C ASP A 324 -2.03 -9.91 13.28
N GLN A 325 -2.73 -10.19 14.38
CA GLN A 325 -2.11 -10.27 15.71
C GLN A 325 -1.32 -11.57 15.90
N VAL A 326 -1.68 -12.64 15.21
CA VAL A 326 -0.99 -13.94 15.32
C VAL A 326 0.39 -13.85 14.67
N GLU A 327 0.46 -13.32 13.47
CA GLU A 327 1.74 -13.11 12.79
C GLU A 327 2.62 -12.11 13.55
N ARG A 328 2.03 -11.04 14.08
CA ARG A 328 2.74 -10.06 14.89
C ARG A 328 3.39 -10.69 16.12
N GLU A 329 2.68 -11.54 16.82
CA GLU A 329 3.18 -12.27 18.00
C GLU A 329 4.37 -13.17 17.64
N GLN A 330 4.27 -13.92 16.52
CA GLN A 330 5.35 -14.78 16.05
C GLN A 330 6.62 -13.98 15.71
N LEU A 331 6.50 -12.86 15.00
CA LEU A 331 7.63 -11.99 14.66
C LEU A 331 8.29 -11.41 15.92
N LEU A 332 7.50 -10.89 16.86
CA LEU A 332 8.02 -10.32 18.09
C LEU A 332 8.67 -11.36 19.00
N THR A 333 8.14 -12.58 19.04
CA THR A 333 8.74 -13.69 19.79
C THR A 333 10.11 -14.07 19.21
N CYS A 334 10.23 -14.12 17.89
CA CYS A 334 11.50 -14.33 17.21
C CYS A 334 12.51 -13.20 17.54
N VAL A 335 12.08 -11.95 17.48
CA VAL A 335 12.91 -10.79 17.82
C VAL A 335 13.36 -10.86 19.29
N LEU A 336 12.44 -11.13 20.22
CA LEU A 336 12.76 -11.22 21.65
C LEU A 336 13.82 -12.27 21.97
N LYS A 337 13.71 -13.45 21.33
CA LYS A 337 14.71 -14.51 21.49
C LYS A 337 16.10 -14.03 21.08
N LEU A 338 16.22 -13.43 19.91
CA LEU A 338 17.51 -12.94 19.40
C LEU A 338 18.06 -11.74 20.19
N GLU A 339 17.19 -10.85 20.70
CA GLU A 339 17.60 -9.71 21.56
C GLU A 339 18.12 -10.19 22.92
N ARG A 340 17.51 -11.19 23.52
CA ARG A 340 17.99 -11.81 24.78
C ARG A 340 19.37 -12.45 24.60
N GLU A 341 19.62 -13.09 23.46
CA GLU A 341 20.93 -13.67 23.15
C GLU A 341 22.03 -12.59 22.95
N ARG A 342 21.66 -11.42 22.43
CA ARG A 342 22.57 -10.27 22.20
C ARG A 342 22.80 -9.40 23.42
N GLY A 343 22.00 -9.52 24.47
CA GLY A 343 22.16 -8.83 25.74
C GLY A 343 21.78 -7.34 25.71
N SER A 344 20.85 -6.92 24.84
CA SER A 344 20.37 -5.54 24.76
C SER A 344 19.11 -5.31 25.60
N ASP A 345 19.25 -4.98 26.88
CA ASP A 345 18.15 -4.75 27.82
C ASP A 345 17.10 -3.75 27.30
N HIS A 346 17.54 -2.66 26.67
CA HIS A 346 16.64 -1.64 26.13
C HIS A 346 15.75 -2.15 25.00
N GLN A 347 16.32 -2.96 24.11
CA GLN A 347 15.58 -3.60 23.01
C GLN A 347 14.64 -4.67 23.55
N VAL A 348 15.10 -5.52 24.47
CA VAL A 348 14.28 -6.54 25.14
C VAL A 348 13.04 -5.91 25.78
N ALA A 349 13.20 -4.81 26.55
CA ALA A 349 12.06 -4.11 27.15
C ALA A 349 11.08 -3.56 26.10
N ARG A 350 11.62 -2.99 25.00
CA ARG A 350 10.81 -2.52 23.88
C ARG A 350 9.96 -3.66 23.27
N THR A 351 10.57 -4.80 23.01
CA THR A 351 9.89 -5.93 22.36
C THR A 351 8.91 -6.61 23.29
N LEU A 352 9.23 -6.78 24.58
CA LEU A 352 8.30 -7.28 25.60
C LEU A 352 7.05 -6.41 25.70
N ARG A 353 7.21 -5.08 25.71
CA ARG A 353 6.09 -4.15 25.71
C ARG A 353 5.20 -4.29 24.47
N HIS A 354 5.78 -4.53 23.28
CA HIS A 354 5.00 -4.75 22.06
C HIS A 354 4.29 -6.11 22.08
N LEU A 355 4.92 -7.17 22.61
CA LEU A 355 4.27 -8.47 22.83
C LEU A 355 3.08 -8.35 23.79
N ALA A 356 3.25 -7.64 24.91
CA ALA A 356 2.18 -7.37 25.84
C ALA A 356 1.00 -6.62 25.20
N ASP A 357 1.30 -5.67 24.32
CA ASP A 357 0.30 -4.92 23.54
C ASP A 357 -0.46 -5.83 22.55
N THR A 358 0.24 -6.80 21.92
CA THR A 358 -0.34 -7.84 21.04
C THR A 358 -1.24 -8.78 21.84
N ASN A 359 -0.76 -9.29 22.99
CA ASN A 359 -1.52 -10.18 23.85
C ASN A 359 -2.77 -9.52 24.42
N ALA A 360 -2.75 -8.20 24.63
CA ALA A 360 -3.97 -7.45 24.95
C ALA A 360 -4.98 -7.47 23.79
N GLY A 361 -4.54 -7.52 22.54
CA GLY A 361 -5.39 -7.69 21.36
C GLY A 361 -5.98 -9.09 21.25
N MET A 362 -5.19 -10.11 21.56
CA MET A 362 -5.54 -11.54 21.49
C MET A 362 -6.25 -12.08 22.75
N GLU A 363 -6.52 -11.23 23.75
CA GLU A 363 -7.16 -11.59 25.02
C GLU A 363 -6.29 -12.47 25.95
N PHE A 364 -5.00 -12.61 25.69
CA PHE A 364 -4.03 -13.25 26.59
C PHE A 364 -3.55 -12.26 27.66
N ILE A 365 -4.50 -11.81 28.50
CA ILE A 365 -4.30 -10.67 29.40
C ILE A 365 -3.21 -10.93 30.44
N LYS A 366 -3.18 -12.13 31.04
CA LYS A 366 -2.24 -12.48 32.10
C LYS A 366 -0.80 -12.54 31.60
N GLU A 367 -0.60 -13.15 30.44
CA GLU A 367 0.69 -13.22 29.75
C GLU A 367 1.18 -11.80 29.39
N GLY A 368 0.26 -10.96 28.88
CA GLY A 368 0.56 -9.57 28.59
C GLY A 368 0.98 -8.77 29.82
N ILE A 369 0.31 -8.95 30.98
CA ILE A 369 0.69 -8.29 32.24
C ILE A 369 2.10 -8.71 32.66
N GLN A 370 2.42 -10.01 32.66
CA GLN A 370 3.76 -10.50 33.03
C GLN A 370 4.85 -9.91 32.11
N GLN A 371 4.60 -9.86 30.80
CA GLN A 371 5.56 -9.32 29.83
C GLN A 371 5.80 -7.81 30.03
N VAL A 372 4.75 -7.03 30.27
CA VAL A 372 4.90 -5.59 30.47
C VAL A 372 5.51 -5.26 31.84
N GLU A 373 5.28 -6.06 32.86
CA GLU A 373 5.93 -5.92 34.18
C GLU A 373 7.44 -6.21 34.07
N GLU A 374 7.85 -7.29 33.36
CA GLU A 374 9.27 -7.55 33.05
C GLU A 374 9.90 -6.36 32.29
N ALA A 375 9.18 -5.83 31.27
CA ALA A 375 9.64 -4.65 30.55
C ALA A 375 9.79 -3.42 31.45
N LEU A 376 8.85 -3.19 32.37
CA LEU A 376 8.84 -2.06 33.29
C LEU A 376 10.03 -2.14 34.25
N GLU A 377 10.32 -3.31 34.81
CA GLU A 377 11.49 -3.53 35.70
C GLU A 377 12.81 -3.19 34.95
N ILE A 378 12.92 -3.58 33.70
CA ILE A 378 14.11 -3.28 32.87
C ILE A 378 14.26 -1.77 32.67
N VAL A 379 13.21 -1.06 32.22
CA VAL A 379 13.29 0.38 31.97
C VAL A 379 13.43 1.21 33.26
N GLU A 380 12.93 0.73 34.39
CA GLU A 380 13.16 1.33 35.71
C GLU A 380 14.63 1.23 36.10
N ARG A 381 15.24 0.05 35.98
CA ARG A 381 16.68 -0.17 36.22
C ARG A 381 17.56 0.69 35.32
N LEU A 382 17.14 0.91 34.05
CA LEU A 382 17.86 1.76 33.10
C LEU A 382 17.62 3.26 33.32
N GLY A 383 16.66 3.64 34.14
CA GLY A 383 16.29 5.05 34.36
C GLY A 383 15.56 5.69 33.14
N ASP A 384 15.04 4.87 32.22
CA ASP A 384 14.34 5.34 31.03
C ASP A 384 12.90 5.75 31.35
N ARG A 385 12.70 7.04 31.64
CA ARG A 385 11.37 7.60 31.99
C ARG A 385 10.36 7.45 30.84
N VAL A 386 10.82 7.60 29.60
CA VAL A 386 9.95 7.49 28.42
C VAL A 386 9.53 6.04 28.21
N GLY A 387 10.46 5.09 28.36
CA GLY A 387 10.17 3.66 28.36
C GLY A 387 9.18 3.26 29.46
N GLN A 388 9.36 3.80 30.67
CA GLN A 388 8.42 3.60 31.80
C GLN A 388 7.02 4.07 31.44
N ALA A 389 6.87 5.27 30.89
CA ALA A 389 5.57 5.79 30.45
C ALA A 389 4.91 4.87 29.42
N GLN A 390 5.67 4.37 28.44
CA GLN A 390 5.16 3.47 27.41
C GLN A 390 4.71 2.12 27.99
N CYS A 391 5.46 1.53 28.92
CA CYS A 391 5.08 0.30 29.60
C CYS A 391 3.81 0.51 30.44
N LEU A 392 3.74 1.60 31.20
CA LEU A 392 2.57 1.94 32.02
C LEU A 392 1.30 2.15 31.18
N ILE A 393 1.39 2.70 29.98
CA ILE A 393 0.27 2.83 29.04
C ILE A 393 -0.28 1.45 28.64
N VAL A 394 0.62 0.50 28.33
CA VAL A 394 0.21 -0.87 27.95
C VAL A 394 -0.36 -1.60 29.16
N LEU A 395 0.29 -1.49 30.32
CA LEU A 395 -0.18 -2.07 31.58
C LEU A 395 -1.58 -1.57 31.94
N ALA A 396 -1.82 -0.25 31.86
CA ALA A 396 -3.14 0.34 32.10
C ALA A 396 -4.23 -0.24 31.20
N ARG A 397 -3.91 -0.49 29.92
CA ARG A 397 -4.83 -1.12 28.98
C ARG A 397 -5.14 -2.57 29.34
N LEU A 398 -4.14 -3.34 29.74
CA LEU A 398 -4.28 -4.73 30.16
C LEU A 398 -5.08 -4.82 31.47
N LEU A 399 -4.74 -4.03 32.50
CA LEU A 399 -5.44 -3.99 33.78
C LEU A 399 -6.92 -3.61 33.60
N ARG A 400 -7.22 -2.65 32.71
CA ARG A 400 -8.61 -2.33 32.38
C ARG A 400 -9.35 -3.54 31.78
N LYS A 401 -8.71 -4.31 30.88
CA LYS A 401 -9.31 -5.52 30.31
C LYS A 401 -9.48 -6.64 31.35
N ASP A 402 -8.57 -6.71 32.31
CA ASP A 402 -8.64 -7.64 33.46
C ASP A 402 -9.69 -7.22 34.51
N GLY A 403 -10.32 -6.04 34.35
CA GLY A 403 -11.31 -5.51 35.28
C GLY A 403 -10.71 -4.76 36.49
N GLN A 404 -9.40 -4.64 36.58
CA GLN A 404 -8.68 -3.94 37.68
C GLN A 404 -8.64 -2.43 37.39
N LEU A 405 -9.80 -1.78 37.46
CA LEU A 405 -9.99 -0.42 36.93
C LEU A 405 -9.22 0.66 37.72
N ASP A 406 -9.12 0.52 39.08
CA ASP A 406 -8.38 1.48 39.92
C ASP A 406 -6.86 1.41 39.63
N ALA A 407 -6.31 0.21 39.52
CA ALA A 407 -4.91 0.01 39.17
C ALA A 407 -4.61 0.50 37.71
N ALA A 408 -5.56 0.33 36.80
CA ALA A 408 -5.45 0.86 35.43
C ALA A 408 -5.41 2.40 35.42
N GLU A 409 -6.25 3.06 36.24
CA GLU A 409 -6.29 4.52 36.38
C GLU A 409 -4.97 5.05 36.98
N GLU A 410 -4.45 4.38 38.00
CA GLU A 410 -3.15 4.75 38.62
C GLU A 410 -2.01 4.63 37.60
N ALA A 411 -1.92 3.49 36.90
CA ALA A 411 -0.89 3.26 35.88
C ALA A 411 -0.93 4.32 34.74
N ALA A 412 -2.11 4.64 34.24
CA ALA A 412 -2.27 5.65 33.19
C ALA A 412 -1.92 7.07 33.69
N SER A 413 -2.29 7.40 34.91
CA SER A 413 -1.96 8.70 35.52
C SER A 413 -0.46 8.84 35.78
N ARG A 414 0.22 7.75 36.17
CA ARG A 414 1.68 7.70 36.31
C ARG A 414 2.36 7.88 34.95
N ALA A 415 1.83 7.26 33.89
CA ALA A 415 2.38 7.39 32.55
C ALA A 415 2.43 8.85 32.08
N ILE A 416 1.34 9.61 32.25
CA ILE A 416 1.26 11.02 31.84
C ILE A 416 2.33 11.86 32.56
N ARG A 417 2.61 11.59 33.85
CA ARG A 417 3.62 12.32 34.64
C ARG A 417 5.07 12.07 34.16
N PHE A 418 5.32 10.96 33.47
CA PHE A 418 6.65 10.63 32.95
C PHE A 418 6.88 11.15 31.52
N ILE A 419 5.83 11.58 30.80
CA ILE A 419 5.95 12.09 29.43
C ILE A 419 6.31 13.58 29.49
N PRO A 420 7.42 14.01 28.84
CA PRO A 420 7.75 15.42 28.69
C PRO A 420 6.66 16.15 27.88
N GLU A 421 6.37 17.41 28.21
CA GLU A 421 5.38 18.21 27.48
C GLU A 421 5.85 18.56 26.07
N GLU A 422 7.15 18.74 25.90
CA GLU A 422 7.75 19.11 24.60
C GLU A 422 8.21 17.87 23.82
N GLY A 423 7.85 17.81 22.54
CA GLY A 423 8.34 16.79 21.59
C GLY A 423 7.69 15.41 21.69
N GLU A 424 6.76 15.17 22.63
CA GLU A 424 6.17 13.85 22.89
C GLU A 424 4.64 13.81 22.69
N GLY A 425 4.12 14.68 21.83
CA GLY A 425 2.69 14.84 21.60
C GLY A 425 1.96 13.54 21.30
N TYR A 426 2.56 12.65 20.51
CA TYR A 426 1.95 11.35 20.16
C TYR A 426 1.74 10.47 21.40
N ARG A 427 2.73 10.37 22.28
CA ARG A 427 2.62 9.57 23.51
C ARG A 427 1.61 10.17 24.47
N LEU A 428 1.61 11.50 24.59
CA LEU A 428 0.65 12.22 25.41
C LEU A 428 -0.78 12.02 24.92
N CYS A 429 -1.02 12.15 23.61
CA CYS A 429 -2.30 11.86 22.97
C CYS A 429 -2.79 10.44 23.30
N ARG A 430 -1.94 9.44 23.09
CA ARG A 430 -2.27 8.04 23.35
C ARG A 430 -2.59 7.79 24.84
N SER A 431 -1.84 8.42 25.75
CA SER A 431 -2.08 8.31 27.21
C SER A 431 -3.43 8.89 27.60
N HIS A 432 -3.77 10.09 27.13
CA HIS A 432 -5.06 10.71 27.39
C HIS A 432 -6.21 9.88 26.80
N ARG A 433 -6.07 9.33 25.61
CA ARG A 433 -7.08 8.46 25.01
C ARG A 433 -7.32 7.18 25.84
N ILE A 434 -6.25 6.56 26.33
CA ILE A 434 -6.36 5.35 27.17
C ILE A 434 -6.99 5.68 28.52
N LEU A 435 -6.58 6.77 29.14
CA LEU A 435 -7.15 7.22 30.42
C LEU A 435 -8.63 7.57 30.28
N GLY A 436 -9.01 8.25 29.20
CA GLY A 436 -10.42 8.50 28.88
C GLY A 436 -11.24 7.24 28.75
N ASN A 437 -10.70 6.18 28.12
CA ASN A 437 -11.38 4.89 28.03
C ASN A 437 -11.45 4.14 29.37
N ILE A 438 -10.46 4.30 30.25
CA ILE A 438 -10.50 3.78 31.63
C ILE A 438 -11.60 4.47 32.43
N TYR A 439 -11.68 5.81 32.39
CA TYR A 439 -12.74 6.57 33.06
C TYR A 439 -14.13 6.20 32.55
N ARG A 440 -14.26 5.97 31.23
CA ARG A 440 -15.50 5.44 30.65
C ARG A 440 -15.88 4.09 31.26
N SER A 441 -14.92 3.17 31.41
CA SER A 441 -15.15 1.85 32.03
C SER A 441 -15.48 1.96 33.52
N ASN A 442 -14.98 2.98 34.21
CA ASN A 442 -15.27 3.30 35.62
C ASN A 442 -16.59 4.08 35.80
N GLY A 443 -17.32 4.39 34.73
CA GLY A 443 -18.54 5.21 34.78
C GLY A 443 -18.30 6.71 35.04
N LYS A 444 -17.05 7.16 35.10
CA LYS A 444 -16.63 8.57 35.28
C LYS A 444 -16.73 9.31 33.94
N THR A 445 -17.96 9.71 33.58
CA THR A 445 -18.26 10.18 32.22
C THR A 445 -17.57 11.51 31.88
N GLU A 446 -17.65 12.51 32.77
CA GLU A 446 -17.10 13.84 32.51
C GLU A 446 -15.58 13.82 32.40
N GLU A 447 -14.93 13.05 33.24
CA GLU A 447 -13.47 12.82 33.17
C GLU A 447 -13.09 12.08 31.87
N ALA A 448 -13.91 11.13 31.44
CA ALA A 448 -13.71 10.42 30.17
C ALA A 448 -13.78 11.37 28.97
N ILE A 449 -14.82 12.22 28.90
CA ILE A 449 -14.96 13.24 27.85
C ILE A 449 -13.75 14.18 27.87
N HIS A 450 -13.41 14.72 29.03
CA HIS A 450 -12.29 15.66 29.16
C HIS A 450 -10.98 15.08 28.58
N HIS A 451 -10.62 13.86 28.96
CA HIS A 451 -9.39 13.24 28.48
C HIS A 451 -9.45 12.84 27.00
N LEU A 452 -10.58 12.38 26.49
CA LEU A 452 -10.75 12.11 25.06
C LEU A 452 -10.70 13.39 24.22
N GLU A 453 -11.24 14.51 24.71
CA GLU A 453 -11.13 15.81 24.04
C GLU A 453 -9.69 16.36 24.01
N LEU A 454 -8.93 16.13 25.11
CA LEU A 454 -7.49 16.44 25.12
C LEU A 454 -6.75 15.64 24.06
N ALA A 455 -7.00 14.34 23.99
CA ALA A 455 -6.42 13.48 22.96
C ALA A 455 -6.81 13.94 21.54
N LEU A 456 -8.10 14.31 21.35
CA LEU A 456 -8.61 14.78 20.05
C LEU A 456 -7.92 16.08 19.61
N ARG A 457 -7.75 17.04 20.49
CA ARG A 457 -7.05 18.31 20.19
C ARG A 457 -5.61 18.07 19.75
N ILE A 458 -4.89 17.21 20.49
CA ILE A 458 -3.50 16.88 20.15
C ILE A 458 -3.45 16.13 18.81
N ALA A 459 -4.27 15.11 18.60
CA ALA A 459 -4.29 14.33 17.36
C ALA A 459 -4.65 15.19 16.13
N SER A 460 -5.58 16.13 16.29
CA SER A 460 -6.04 17.02 15.20
C SER A 460 -4.96 18.02 14.77
N SER A 461 -4.08 18.47 15.69
CA SER A 461 -3.00 19.39 15.32
C SER A 461 -1.91 18.78 14.43
N PHE A 462 -1.85 17.43 14.36
CA PHE A 462 -0.88 16.68 13.57
C PHE A 462 -1.51 15.73 12.54
N ASP A 463 -2.84 15.72 12.41
CA ASP A 463 -3.61 14.84 11.52
C ASP A 463 -3.28 13.34 11.68
N TRP A 464 -3.14 12.86 12.91
CA TRP A 464 -2.86 11.45 13.17
C TRP A 464 -4.11 10.58 13.01
N HIS A 465 -4.38 10.11 11.81
CA HIS A 465 -5.58 9.35 11.46
C HIS A 465 -5.89 8.19 12.41
N THR A 466 -4.88 7.43 12.86
CA THR A 466 -5.08 6.30 13.78
C THR A 466 -5.57 6.78 15.16
N GLU A 467 -4.98 7.84 15.72
CA GLU A 467 -5.40 8.37 17.02
C GLU A 467 -6.74 9.11 16.92
N LEU A 468 -6.98 9.83 15.82
CA LEU A 468 -8.28 10.44 15.52
C LEU A 468 -9.38 9.39 15.45
N PHE A 469 -9.14 8.29 14.71
CA PHE A 469 -10.08 7.17 14.64
C PHE A 469 -10.45 6.65 16.03
N TRP A 470 -9.46 6.22 16.82
CA TRP A 470 -9.72 5.62 18.12
C TRP A 470 -10.36 6.60 19.10
N THR A 471 -10.00 7.87 19.06
CA THR A 471 -10.59 8.90 19.93
C THR A 471 -12.04 9.13 19.61
N HIS A 472 -12.38 9.28 18.31
CA HIS A 472 -13.78 9.40 17.88
C HIS A 472 -14.59 8.13 18.16
N TYR A 473 -14.01 6.95 17.96
CA TYR A 473 -14.65 5.68 18.30
C TYR A 473 -15.03 5.60 19.79
N TRP A 474 -14.12 5.99 20.69
CA TRP A 474 -14.40 5.96 22.11
C TRP A 474 -15.40 7.04 22.55
N LEU A 475 -15.37 8.23 21.95
CA LEU A 475 -16.40 9.26 22.18
C LEU A 475 -17.77 8.79 21.71
N ALA A 476 -17.86 8.19 20.52
CA ALA A 476 -19.10 7.60 20.03
C ALA A 476 -19.66 6.53 20.98
N GLY A 477 -18.78 5.61 21.45
CA GLY A 477 -19.16 4.61 22.43
C GLY A 477 -19.61 5.19 23.77
N LEU A 478 -19.02 6.29 24.21
CA LEU A 478 -19.41 6.98 25.43
C LEU A 478 -20.81 7.61 25.31
N PHE A 479 -21.07 8.33 24.21
CA PHE A 479 -22.38 8.93 23.94
C PHE A 479 -23.46 7.87 23.73
N TYR A 480 -23.15 6.76 23.06
CA TYR A 480 -24.03 5.60 22.95
C TYR A 480 -24.45 5.06 24.34
N TYR A 481 -23.49 4.86 25.24
CA TYR A 481 -23.75 4.40 26.63
C TYR A 481 -24.63 5.36 27.45
N LYS A 482 -24.67 6.64 27.08
CA LYS A 482 -25.46 7.69 27.72
C LYS A 482 -26.81 7.94 27.02
N ASP A 483 -27.18 7.08 26.10
CA ASP A 483 -28.40 7.22 25.27
C ASP A 483 -28.46 8.57 24.50
N ARG A 484 -27.28 9.13 24.20
CA ARG A 484 -27.11 10.37 23.44
C ARG A 484 -26.75 10.01 21.99
N LEU A 485 -27.67 9.33 21.29
CA LEU A 485 -27.39 8.75 19.97
C LEU A 485 -27.10 9.80 18.90
N ASP A 486 -27.74 10.99 19.01
CA ASP A 486 -27.50 12.11 18.09
C ASP A 486 -26.08 12.68 18.23
N ASP A 487 -25.51 12.67 19.43
CA ASP A 487 -24.14 13.10 19.67
C ASP A 487 -23.13 12.01 19.27
N ALA A 488 -23.51 10.74 19.30
CA ALA A 488 -22.67 9.63 18.85
C ALA A 488 -22.44 9.64 17.33
N GLN A 489 -23.48 9.98 16.54
CA GLN A 489 -23.46 9.88 15.08
C GLN A 489 -22.34 10.72 14.41
N PRO A 490 -22.11 12.00 14.74
CA PRO A 490 -21.01 12.78 14.17
C PRO A 490 -19.63 12.17 14.45
N HIS A 491 -19.46 11.56 15.62
CA HIS A 491 -18.22 10.91 15.97
C HIS A 491 -18.00 9.61 15.18
N ILE A 492 -19.05 8.84 14.90
CA ILE A 492 -18.97 7.64 14.03
C ILE A 492 -18.57 8.04 12.60
N GLU A 493 -19.16 9.09 12.05
CA GLU A 493 -18.85 9.57 10.70
C GLU A 493 -17.39 10.03 10.60
N ARG A 494 -16.91 10.78 11.60
CA ARG A 494 -15.50 11.16 11.68
C ARG A 494 -14.58 9.95 11.87
N ALA A 495 -14.95 8.97 12.69
CA ALA A 495 -14.20 7.73 12.78
C ALA A 495 -14.13 7.02 11.42
N LYS A 496 -15.25 6.89 10.70
CA LYS A 496 -15.29 6.32 9.34
C LYS A 496 -14.35 7.05 8.36
N SER A 497 -14.24 8.38 8.43
CA SER A 497 -13.33 9.15 7.56
C SER A 497 -11.85 8.86 7.82
N HIS A 498 -11.50 8.32 9.00
CA HIS A 498 -10.13 7.96 9.38
C HIS A 498 -9.83 6.45 9.28
N THR A 499 -10.68 5.66 8.60
CA THR A 499 -10.48 4.21 8.40
C THR A 499 -9.55 3.87 7.24
N VAL A 500 -9.05 4.85 6.52
CA VAL A 500 -8.27 4.67 5.28
C VAL A 500 -7.26 3.52 5.40
N ASN A 501 -7.37 2.56 4.47
CA ASN A 501 -6.50 1.37 4.36
C ASN A 501 -6.41 0.48 5.62
N SER A 502 -7.42 0.51 6.50
CA SER A 502 -7.45 -0.34 7.69
C SER A 502 -8.78 -1.06 7.84
N ALA A 503 -8.80 -2.34 7.47
CA ALA A 503 -9.98 -3.19 7.58
C ALA A 503 -10.47 -3.30 9.03
N ILE A 504 -9.56 -3.42 10.00
CA ILE A 504 -9.91 -3.50 11.42
C ILE A 504 -10.61 -2.23 11.93
N ARG A 505 -10.13 -1.04 11.55
CA ARG A 505 -10.79 0.22 11.91
C ARG A 505 -12.17 0.33 11.26
N LEU A 506 -12.28 -0.09 10.00
CA LEU A 506 -13.57 -0.13 9.32
C LEU A 506 -14.56 -1.06 10.05
N ALA A 507 -14.12 -2.24 10.47
CA ALA A 507 -14.96 -3.19 11.22
C ALA A 507 -15.47 -2.59 12.54
N TYR A 508 -14.61 -1.93 13.32
CA TYR A 508 -15.04 -1.26 14.56
C TYR A 508 -16.00 -0.09 14.29
N ALA A 509 -15.76 0.71 13.25
CA ALA A 509 -16.67 1.82 12.91
C ALA A 509 -18.04 1.33 12.42
N THR A 510 -18.09 0.24 11.65
CA THR A 510 -19.34 -0.39 11.22
C THR A 510 -20.07 -1.06 12.39
N GLN A 511 -19.35 -1.71 13.29
CA GLN A 511 -19.92 -2.33 14.48
C GLN A 511 -20.64 -1.30 15.38
N ILE A 512 -19.97 -0.18 15.71
CA ILE A 512 -20.61 0.84 16.56
C ILE A 512 -21.78 1.55 15.85
N GLN A 513 -21.72 1.71 14.52
CA GLN A 513 -22.85 2.22 13.73
C GLN A 513 -24.05 1.27 13.81
N ALA A 514 -23.83 -0.04 13.73
CA ALA A 514 -24.91 -1.04 13.86
C ALA A 514 -25.58 -0.96 15.23
N TRP A 515 -24.80 -0.82 16.31
CA TRP A 515 -25.36 -0.61 17.65
C TRP A 515 -26.23 0.64 17.74
N VAL A 516 -25.76 1.78 17.21
CA VAL A 516 -26.52 3.04 17.22
C VAL A 516 -27.81 2.92 16.38
N TRP A 517 -27.74 2.29 15.21
CA TRP A 517 -28.92 2.10 14.38
C TRP A 517 -29.92 1.10 14.98
N PHE A 518 -29.45 0.09 15.71
CA PHE A 518 -30.32 -0.83 16.47
C PHE A 518 -31.14 -0.07 17.51
N GLU A 519 -30.52 0.79 18.32
CA GLU A 519 -31.22 1.62 19.30
C GLU A 519 -32.16 2.65 18.66
N GLN A 520 -31.79 3.17 17.48
CA GLN A 520 -32.64 4.08 16.69
C GLN A 520 -33.80 3.35 15.97
N ARG A 521 -33.95 2.03 16.16
CA ARG A 521 -34.95 1.21 15.47
C ARG A 521 -34.80 1.13 13.95
N LYS A 522 -33.64 1.40 13.40
CA LYS A 522 -33.27 1.20 11.99
C LYS A 522 -32.73 -0.22 11.82
N LEU A 523 -33.65 -1.21 11.95
CA LEU A 523 -33.25 -2.62 12.12
C LEU A 523 -32.60 -3.22 10.87
N GLU A 524 -33.08 -2.87 9.66
CA GLU A 524 -32.52 -3.42 8.41
C GLU A 524 -31.13 -2.85 8.12
N GLU A 525 -30.93 -1.55 8.35
CA GLU A 525 -29.63 -0.90 8.22
C GLU A 525 -28.64 -1.47 9.26
N ALA A 526 -29.10 -1.65 10.50
CA ALA A 526 -28.30 -2.26 11.56
C ALA A 526 -27.88 -3.70 11.20
N ARG A 527 -28.81 -4.50 10.64
CA ARG A 527 -28.55 -5.86 10.17
C ARG A 527 -27.45 -5.89 9.10
N SER A 528 -27.54 -5.01 8.11
CA SER A 528 -26.56 -4.93 7.03
C SER A 528 -25.15 -4.60 7.55
N GLU A 529 -25.06 -3.59 8.43
CA GLU A 529 -23.74 -3.14 8.94
C GLU A 529 -23.13 -4.15 9.92
N VAL A 530 -23.94 -4.82 10.76
CA VAL A 530 -23.39 -5.83 11.68
C VAL A 530 -22.85 -7.06 10.95
N LEU A 531 -23.50 -7.50 9.86
CA LEU A 531 -23.00 -8.59 9.03
C LEU A 531 -21.69 -8.21 8.34
N ARG A 532 -21.61 -6.99 7.84
CA ARG A 532 -20.38 -6.46 7.24
C ARG A 532 -19.23 -6.40 8.24
N ALA A 533 -19.49 -5.96 9.48
CA ALA A 533 -18.49 -5.94 10.54
C ALA A 533 -18.03 -7.36 10.92
N ALA A 534 -18.97 -8.31 11.05
CA ALA A 534 -18.68 -9.70 11.38
C ALA A 534 -17.77 -10.35 10.32
N ASP A 535 -18.09 -10.19 9.04
CA ASP A 535 -17.30 -10.72 7.92
C ASP A 535 -15.84 -10.21 7.95
N ILE A 536 -15.66 -8.91 8.23
CA ILE A 536 -14.31 -8.33 8.33
C ILE A 536 -13.56 -8.88 9.54
N PHE A 537 -14.19 -8.98 10.72
CA PHE A 537 -13.55 -9.53 11.92
C PHE A 537 -13.18 -11.02 11.75
N GLU A 538 -14.03 -11.81 11.08
CA GLU A 538 -13.74 -13.22 10.77
C GLU A 538 -12.52 -13.35 9.85
N LYS A 539 -12.45 -12.57 8.78
CA LYS A 539 -11.30 -12.54 7.87
C LYS A 539 -10.00 -12.11 8.55
N LEU A 540 -10.08 -11.28 9.59
CA LEU A 540 -8.94 -10.84 10.39
C LEU A 540 -8.62 -11.77 11.57
N GLY A 541 -9.36 -12.88 11.76
CA GLY A 541 -9.16 -13.81 12.87
C GLY A 541 -9.57 -13.27 14.24
N SER A 542 -10.30 -12.14 14.32
CA SER A 542 -10.78 -11.55 15.57
C SER A 542 -12.07 -12.20 16.03
N THR A 543 -11.96 -13.43 16.55
CA THR A 543 -13.10 -14.30 16.89
C THR A 543 -14.05 -13.68 17.93
N ALA A 544 -13.52 -13.02 18.95
CA ALA A 544 -14.32 -12.38 20.00
C ALA A 544 -15.13 -11.18 19.49
N ASP A 545 -14.56 -10.37 18.58
CA ASP A 545 -15.28 -9.25 17.97
C ASP A 545 -16.34 -9.74 16.99
N ALA A 546 -16.02 -10.78 16.23
CA ALA A 546 -17.00 -11.45 15.35
C ALA A 546 -18.18 -12.02 16.14
N GLU A 547 -17.92 -12.64 17.30
CA GLU A 547 -18.98 -13.17 18.17
C GLU A 547 -19.89 -12.06 18.71
N ARG A 548 -19.34 -10.95 19.16
CA ARG A 548 -20.13 -9.78 19.56
C ARG A 548 -21.03 -9.24 18.44
N CYS A 549 -20.55 -9.31 17.20
CA CYS A 549 -21.38 -8.95 16.04
C CYS A 549 -22.50 -9.96 15.82
N ARG A 550 -22.26 -11.28 15.97
CA ARG A 550 -23.29 -12.32 15.86
C ARG A 550 -24.35 -12.19 16.94
N GLU A 551 -23.96 -11.89 18.19
CA GLU A 551 -24.92 -11.62 19.27
C GLU A 551 -25.82 -10.43 18.95
N LEU A 552 -25.28 -9.35 18.42
CA LEU A 552 -26.08 -8.19 17.98
C LEU A 552 -26.98 -8.57 16.80
N PHE A 553 -26.47 -9.31 15.82
CA PHE A 553 -27.26 -9.78 14.69
C PHE A 553 -28.48 -10.61 15.15
N GLN A 554 -28.28 -11.50 16.12
CA GLN A 554 -29.37 -12.32 16.66
C GLN A 554 -30.45 -11.45 17.32
N LYS A 555 -30.06 -10.45 18.11
CA LYS A 555 -31.01 -9.49 18.72
C LYS A 555 -31.79 -8.70 17.67
N ILE A 556 -31.13 -8.25 16.62
CA ILE A 556 -31.77 -7.53 15.50
C ILE A 556 -32.79 -8.45 14.81
N GLN A 557 -32.41 -9.71 14.57
CA GLN A 557 -33.29 -10.67 13.91
C GLN A 557 -34.53 -10.98 14.75
N GLU A 558 -34.37 -11.18 16.05
CA GLU A 558 -35.49 -11.41 16.99
C GLU A 558 -36.49 -10.23 16.98
N GLU A 559 -36.01 -8.98 16.92
CA GLU A 559 -36.86 -7.80 16.83
C GLU A 559 -37.55 -7.66 15.46
N LEU A 560 -36.87 -7.99 14.37
CA LEU A 560 -37.46 -8.00 13.03
C LEU A 560 -38.57 -9.06 12.93
N ASP A 561 -38.32 -10.25 13.45
CA ASP A 561 -39.32 -11.35 13.46
C ASP A 561 -40.54 -10.99 14.34
N ALA A 562 -40.32 -10.33 15.48
CA ALA A 562 -41.40 -9.84 16.34
C ALA A 562 -42.24 -8.74 15.64
N ALA A 563 -41.59 -7.84 14.88
CA ALA A 563 -42.26 -6.80 14.10
C ALA A 563 -43.13 -7.41 12.99
N VAL A 564 -42.64 -8.44 12.31
CA VAL A 564 -43.42 -9.19 11.29
C VAL A 564 -44.58 -9.92 11.91
N ALA A 565 -44.40 -10.60 13.06
CA ALA A 565 -45.47 -11.31 13.77
C ALA A 565 -46.58 -10.36 14.25
N SER A 566 -46.21 -9.17 14.74
CA SER A 566 -47.17 -8.14 15.17
C SER A 566 -47.97 -7.56 14.00
N SER A 567 -47.35 -7.39 12.82
CA SER A 567 -48.04 -6.90 11.62
C SER A 567 -48.98 -7.93 11.01
N GLN A 568 -48.74 -9.23 11.23
CA GLN A 568 -49.65 -10.31 10.79
C GLN A 568 -50.84 -10.53 11.73
N SER A 569 -50.81 -10.00 12.96
CA SER A 569 -51.90 -10.12 13.94
C SER A 569 -52.94 -8.97 13.85
N ASP A 570 -52.74 -7.97 13.00
CA ASP A 570 -53.64 -6.84 12.80
C ASP A 570 -54.53 -7.12 11.57
N PRO A 571 -55.84 -7.37 11.72
CA PRO A 571 -56.70 -7.74 10.60
C PRO A 571 -56.91 -6.63 9.54
N ASP A 572 -56.48 -5.40 9.82
CA ASP A 572 -56.57 -4.29 8.88
C ASP A 572 -55.33 -4.15 7.95
N CYS A 573 -54.34 -5.02 8.08
CA CYS A 573 -53.06 -4.93 7.29
C CYS A 573 -53.05 -5.79 6.02
N GLU A 574 -54.06 -6.64 5.73
CA GLU A 574 -54.10 -7.42 4.47
C GLU A 574 -54.19 -6.57 3.20
N LEU A 575 -54.48 -5.26 3.31
CA LEU A 575 -54.59 -4.33 2.17
C LEU A 575 -53.29 -3.57 1.84
N LEU A 576 -52.28 -3.61 2.73
CA LEU A 576 -51.01 -2.89 2.52
C LEU A 576 -49.88 -3.78 1.98
N LEU A 577 -49.98 -5.09 2.15
CA LEU A 577 -48.98 -6.04 1.66
C LEU A 577 -48.99 -6.27 0.13
N VAL A 578 -50.04 -5.81 -0.57
CA VAL A 578 -50.14 -5.90 -2.03
C VAL A 578 -49.48 -4.70 -2.76
N MET A 579 -49.10 -3.63 -2.04
CA MET A 579 -48.52 -2.44 -2.65
C MET A 579 -47.00 -2.28 -2.49
N ILE A 580 -46.30 -3.16 -1.80
CA ILE A 580 -44.84 -3.04 -1.57
C ILE A 580 -44.00 -3.94 -2.49
N PHE A 581 -44.63 -4.87 -3.21
CA PHE A 581 -43.93 -5.63 -4.25
C PHE A 581 -44.68 -5.50 -5.59
N PRO A 582 -44.36 -4.48 -6.40
CA PRO A 582 -43.81 -4.78 -7.71
C PRO A 582 -42.85 -3.68 -8.20
N ALA A 583 -41.61 -3.95 -8.40
CA ALA A 583 -40.80 -3.32 -9.43
C ALA A 583 -39.33 -3.79 -9.37
N CYS A 584 -39.08 -5.07 -9.58
CA CYS A 584 -37.77 -5.54 -10.04
C CYS A 584 -37.88 -6.84 -10.82
N ILE A 585 -38.85 -6.93 -11.76
CA ILE A 585 -38.80 -7.90 -12.86
C ILE A 585 -39.34 -7.18 -14.10
N ASN A 586 -38.49 -7.08 -15.10
CA ASN A 586 -38.67 -6.60 -16.46
C ASN A 586 -38.25 -5.16 -16.78
N SER A 587 -37.01 -5.03 -17.23
CA SER A 587 -36.73 -4.32 -18.47
C SER A 587 -35.43 -4.85 -19.11
N PRO A 588 -35.45 -5.27 -20.39
CA PRO A 588 -34.27 -5.65 -21.11
C PRO A 588 -33.66 -4.43 -21.78
N LEU A 589 -32.32 -4.26 -21.65
CA LEU A 589 -31.40 -3.80 -22.69
C LEU A 589 -29.99 -3.69 -22.08
#